data_bf212d73ee0381b698419bd10363efd7
#
_entry.id   bf212d73ee0381b698419bd10363efd7
#
_cell.length_a   1.000
_cell.length_b   1.000
_cell.length_c   1.000
_cell.angle_alpha   90.00
_cell.angle_beta   90.00
_cell.angle_gamma   90.00
#
_symmetry.space_group_name_H-M   'P 1'
#
loop_
_entity.id
_entity.type
_entity.pdbx_description
1 polymer ?
#
loop_
_entity_poly.entity_id
_entity_poly.type
_entity_poly.pdbx_seq_one_letter_code
_entity_poly.pdbx_strand_id
1 'polypeptide(L)'
;MRVVICGGGVIGACAALFLARRRVEVIIVERTGVANAASGRAGGFLAYDWCAGLPLDALARRSFTLHAQLPGEIKGDWGYRRMSAYAGFVFPEAKVRGRSLSKLGWLSDGVTITTRLGTPDTTAIVHPALFTKAVMQAAQEHGAQLRSGAVTGILRRAEESVVRGIEAGRGHRGGRRGYRLGALVGAGGAMGAVASRYRPA
;
A
#
# COMPACT_ATOMS: atom_id res chain seq x y z
N MET A 1 -21.80 -4.23 -9.93
CA MET A 1 -21.50 -3.44 -8.70
C MET A 1 -20.39 -2.46 -9.05
N ARG A 2 -20.51 -1.21 -8.63
CA ARG A 2 -19.48 -0.17 -8.84
C ARG A 2 -18.85 0.19 -7.50
N VAL A 3 -17.51 0.24 -7.44
CA VAL A 3 -16.75 0.63 -6.25
C VAL A 3 -15.96 1.90 -6.56
N VAL A 4 -15.98 2.87 -5.63
CA VAL A 4 -15.04 3.99 -5.70
C VAL A 4 -14.04 3.91 -4.58
N ILE A 5 -12.80 4.14 -4.93
CA ILE A 5 -11.65 4.13 -4.05
C ILE A 5 -11.13 5.57 -3.93
N CYS A 6 -11.04 6.07 -2.71
CA CYS A 6 -10.51 7.40 -2.42
C CYS A 6 -9.03 7.29 -2.08
N GLY A 7 -8.19 7.72 -3.01
CA GLY A 7 -6.74 7.74 -2.86
C GLY A 7 -6.00 6.69 -3.71
N GLY A 8 -4.93 7.15 -4.38
CA GLY A 8 -4.02 6.35 -5.22
C GLY A 8 -2.76 5.88 -4.48
N GLY A 9 -2.83 5.65 -3.17
CA GLY A 9 -1.78 5.00 -2.39
C GLY A 9 -1.77 3.48 -2.59
N VAL A 10 -0.84 2.78 -1.94
CA VAL A 10 -0.66 1.32 -2.08
C VAL A 10 -1.94 0.54 -1.77
N ILE A 11 -2.68 0.91 -0.73
CA ILE A 11 -3.93 0.25 -0.34
C ILE A 11 -4.97 0.42 -1.45
N GLY A 12 -5.15 1.65 -1.97
CA GLY A 12 -6.09 1.93 -3.04
C GLY A 12 -5.73 1.23 -4.34
N ALA A 13 -4.45 1.22 -4.72
CA ALA A 13 -3.97 0.54 -5.91
C ALA A 13 -4.18 -0.98 -5.84
N CYS A 14 -3.82 -1.61 -4.71
CA CYS A 14 -4.05 -3.05 -4.51
C CYS A 14 -5.55 -3.39 -4.50
N ALA A 15 -6.38 -2.62 -3.78
CA ALA A 15 -7.82 -2.83 -3.79
C ALA A 15 -8.39 -2.71 -5.20
N ALA A 16 -7.96 -1.71 -5.97
CA ALA A 16 -8.37 -1.53 -7.35
C ALA A 16 -8.00 -2.73 -8.23
N LEU A 17 -6.76 -3.21 -8.15
CA LEU A 17 -6.31 -4.36 -8.94
C LEU A 17 -7.14 -5.62 -8.63
N PHE A 18 -7.27 -5.97 -7.36
CA PHE A 18 -7.97 -7.21 -6.99
C PHE A 18 -9.48 -7.16 -7.23
N LEU A 19 -10.11 -5.98 -7.16
CA LEU A 19 -11.51 -5.80 -7.55
C LEU A 19 -11.69 -5.83 -9.07
N ALA A 20 -10.82 -5.16 -9.82
CA ALA A 20 -10.89 -5.15 -11.28
C ALA A 20 -10.68 -6.56 -11.87
N ARG A 21 -9.74 -7.35 -11.34
CA ARG A 21 -9.57 -8.77 -11.69
C ARG A 21 -10.83 -9.61 -11.48
N ARG A 22 -11.69 -9.20 -10.53
CA ARG A 22 -13.01 -9.80 -10.28
C ARG A 22 -14.13 -9.19 -11.11
N ARG A 23 -13.80 -8.40 -12.13
CA ARG A 23 -14.76 -7.70 -13.01
C ARG A 23 -15.70 -6.74 -12.28
N VAL A 24 -15.27 -6.20 -11.15
CA VAL A 24 -15.96 -5.12 -10.46
C VAL A 24 -15.59 -3.81 -11.17
N GLU A 25 -16.59 -2.97 -11.45
CA GLU A 25 -16.35 -1.63 -11.97
C GLU A 25 -15.70 -0.76 -10.89
N VAL A 26 -14.45 -0.32 -11.12
CA VAL A 26 -13.66 0.43 -10.14
C VAL A 26 -13.33 1.82 -10.65
N ILE A 27 -13.57 2.82 -9.83
CA ILE A 27 -13.13 4.20 -10.05
C ILE A 27 -12.22 4.60 -8.87
N ILE A 28 -10.99 5.00 -9.17
CA ILE A 28 -10.07 5.56 -8.18
C ILE A 28 -10.06 7.08 -8.34
N VAL A 29 -10.25 7.82 -7.24
CA VAL A 29 -10.13 9.28 -7.23
C VAL A 29 -8.91 9.66 -6.42
N GLU A 30 -7.90 10.27 -7.08
CA GLU A 30 -6.64 10.67 -6.48
C GLU A 30 -6.40 12.16 -6.69
N ARG A 31 -5.98 12.84 -5.63
CA ARG A 31 -5.83 14.30 -5.60
C ARG A 31 -4.56 14.79 -6.25
N THR A 32 -3.42 14.16 -5.97
CA THR A 32 -2.09 14.69 -6.28
C THR A 32 -1.30 13.82 -7.24
N GLY A 33 -1.56 12.51 -7.23
CA GLY A 33 -0.87 11.53 -8.07
C GLY A 33 -0.62 10.22 -7.33
N VAL A 34 -0.50 9.15 -8.09
CA VAL A 34 -0.27 7.80 -7.56
C VAL A 34 1.04 7.75 -6.77
N ALA A 35 0.97 7.20 -5.56
CA ALA A 35 2.11 7.07 -4.65
C ALA A 35 2.76 8.41 -4.20
N ASN A 36 2.08 9.53 -4.30
CA ASN A 36 2.67 10.85 -4.01
C ASN A 36 2.77 11.19 -2.51
N ALA A 37 2.14 10.38 -1.64
CA ALA A 37 2.16 10.53 -0.19
C ALA A 37 2.98 9.42 0.48
N ALA A 38 2.54 8.90 1.63
CA ALA A 38 3.23 7.91 2.44
C ALA A 38 3.67 6.66 1.65
N SER A 39 2.82 6.16 0.74
CA SER A 39 3.14 4.95 -0.06
C SER A 39 4.34 5.11 -0.97
N GLY A 40 4.67 6.33 -1.42
CA GLY A 40 5.84 6.57 -2.25
C GLY A 40 7.11 6.91 -1.46
N ARG A 41 6.99 7.15 -0.15
CA ARG A 41 8.08 7.59 0.73
C ARG A 41 8.39 6.58 1.83
N ALA A 42 7.80 5.40 1.79
CA ALA A 42 8.06 4.32 2.73
C ALA A 42 9.43 3.69 2.49
N GLY A 43 9.99 3.01 3.50
CA GLY A 43 11.29 2.35 3.42
C GLY A 43 11.32 1.10 2.54
N GLY A 44 10.17 0.53 2.21
CA GLY A 44 10.04 -0.61 1.30
C GLY A 44 10.35 -1.97 1.92
N PHE A 45 10.55 -2.06 3.21
CA PHE A 45 10.74 -3.34 3.89
C PHE A 45 9.46 -4.17 3.92
N LEU A 46 9.62 -5.46 3.64
CA LEU A 46 8.59 -6.48 3.75
C LEU A 46 9.06 -7.55 4.72
N ALA A 47 8.20 -7.94 5.65
CA ALA A 47 8.50 -8.95 6.64
C ALA A 47 7.34 -9.94 6.78
N TYR A 48 7.70 -11.22 6.85
CA TYR A 48 6.76 -12.34 6.99
C TYR A 48 6.26 -12.50 8.43
N ASP A 49 7.15 -12.32 9.41
CA ASP A 49 6.99 -12.74 10.80
C ASP A 49 7.09 -11.61 11.85
N TRP A 50 7.33 -10.35 11.44
CA TRP A 50 7.44 -9.25 12.39
C TRP A 50 6.13 -8.93 13.14
N CYS A 51 5.00 -9.43 12.64
CA CYS A 51 3.70 -9.31 13.29
C CYS A 51 3.28 -10.60 14.03
N ALA A 52 4.20 -11.55 14.23
CA ALA A 52 3.88 -12.82 14.88
C ALA A 52 3.26 -12.61 16.27
N GLY A 53 2.13 -13.28 16.51
CA GLY A 53 1.36 -13.13 17.74
C GLY A 53 0.48 -11.88 17.84
N LEU A 54 0.49 -11.00 16.83
CA LEU A 54 -0.37 -9.81 16.77
C LEU A 54 -1.60 -10.05 15.87
N PRO A 55 -2.67 -9.26 16.01
CA PRO A 55 -3.86 -9.40 15.19
C PRO A 55 -3.61 -9.28 13.67
N LEU A 56 -2.50 -8.66 13.26
CA LEU A 56 -2.12 -8.47 11.87
C LEU A 56 -1.25 -9.61 11.29
N ASP A 57 -0.91 -10.64 12.05
CA ASP A 57 0.02 -11.70 11.62
C ASP A 57 -0.44 -12.39 10.33
N ALA A 58 -1.67 -12.85 10.28
CA ALA A 58 -2.22 -13.52 9.08
C ALA A 58 -2.19 -12.61 7.85
N LEU A 59 -2.51 -11.32 8.01
CA LEU A 59 -2.46 -10.33 6.94
C LEU A 59 -1.02 -10.09 6.46
N ALA A 60 -0.07 -9.95 7.39
CA ALA A 60 1.34 -9.74 7.06
C ALA A 60 1.91 -10.92 6.25
N ARG A 61 1.68 -12.15 6.70
CA ARG A 61 2.10 -13.38 6.00
C ARG A 61 1.50 -13.48 4.61
N ARG A 62 0.19 -13.24 4.47
CA ARG A 62 -0.49 -13.25 3.17
C ARG A 62 0.06 -12.16 2.25
N SER A 63 0.26 -10.95 2.76
CA SER A 63 0.82 -9.83 2.00
C SER A 63 2.24 -10.12 1.51
N PHE A 64 3.09 -10.68 2.37
CA PHE A 64 4.45 -11.07 2.01
C PHE A 64 4.48 -12.09 0.86
N THR A 65 3.60 -13.10 0.94
CA THR A 65 3.43 -14.10 -0.13
C THR A 65 2.97 -13.46 -1.45
N LEU A 66 1.99 -12.55 -1.39
CA LEU A 66 1.51 -11.83 -2.58
C LEU A 66 2.59 -10.97 -3.21
N HIS A 67 3.42 -10.28 -2.42
CA HIS A 67 4.54 -9.52 -2.95
C HIS A 67 5.55 -10.39 -3.71
N ALA A 68 5.72 -11.64 -3.33
CA ALA A 68 6.57 -12.59 -4.05
C ALA A 68 5.95 -13.10 -5.36
N GLN A 69 4.62 -13.14 -5.46
CA GLN A 69 3.89 -13.62 -6.63
C GLN A 69 3.71 -12.53 -7.71
N LEU A 70 3.43 -11.31 -7.28
CA LEU A 70 3.10 -10.20 -8.18
C LEU A 70 4.13 -9.89 -9.27
N PRO A 71 5.46 -10.05 -9.09
CA PRO A 71 6.42 -9.85 -10.17
C PRO A 71 6.23 -10.79 -11.37
N GLY A 72 5.64 -11.96 -11.16
CA GLY A 72 5.29 -12.89 -12.24
C GLY A 72 3.91 -12.64 -12.86
N GLU A 73 3.07 -11.81 -12.25
CA GLU A 73 1.68 -11.62 -12.64
C GLU A 73 1.40 -10.27 -13.32
N ILE A 74 2.14 -9.23 -12.96
CA ILE A 74 1.96 -7.88 -13.50
C ILE A 74 3.26 -7.32 -14.04
N LYS A 75 3.16 -6.44 -15.03
CA LYS A 75 4.31 -5.80 -15.67
C LYS A 75 4.92 -4.73 -14.75
N GLY A 76 6.24 -4.60 -14.84
CA GLY A 76 7.00 -3.55 -14.16
C GLY A 76 8.16 -4.11 -13.34
N ASP A 77 9.14 -3.26 -13.10
CA ASP A 77 10.24 -3.55 -12.19
C ASP A 77 10.18 -2.55 -11.04
N TRP A 78 9.94 -3.07 -9.85
CA TRP A 78 9.93 -2.31 -8.60
C TRP A 78 10.99 -2.82 -7.61
N GLY A 79 12.00 -3.53 -8.12
CA GLY A 79 13.15 -3.98 -7.35
C GLY A 79 12.80 -4.97 -6.23
N TYR A 80 11.78 -5.82 -6.39
CA TYR A 80 11.48 -6.85 -5.41
C TYR A 80 12.66 -7.80 -5.23
N ARG A 81 13.17 -7.90 -4.01
CA ARG A 81 14.28 -8.80 -3.67
C ARG A 81 14.11 -9.39 -2.29
N ARG A 82 14.36 -10.69 -2.17
CA ARG A 82 14.55 -11.35 -0.90
C ARG A 82 15.93 -10.99 -0.35
N MET A 83 16.02 -10.72 0.95
CA MET A 83 17.27 -10.29 1.57
C MET A 83 17.32 -10.61 3.06
N SER A 84 18.53 -10.67 3.62
CA SER A 84 18.71 -10.65 5.07
C SER A 84 18.59 -9.23 5.60
N ALA A 85 17.91 -9.06 6.72
CA ALA A 85 17.79 -7.79 7.44
C ALA A 85 18.49 -7.86 8.79
N TYR A 86 19.17 -6.78 9.14
CA TYR A 86 19.92 -6.66 10.40
C TYR A 86 19.60 -5.34 11.07
N ALA A 87 19.60 -5.34 12.40
CA ALA A 87 19.67 -4.13 13.22
C ALA A 87 21.07 -3.93 13.77
N GLY A 88 21.47 -2.68 13.89
CA GLY A 88 22.76 -2.31 14.43
C GLY A 88 22.82 -0.85 14.84
N PHE A 89 23.94 -0.46 15.44
CA PHE A 89 24.22 0.91 15.85
C PHE A 89 25.44 1.43 15.10
N VAL A 90 25.43 2.71 14.80
CA VAL A 90 26.56 3.45 14.22
C VAL A 90 27.13 4.36 15.30
N PHE A 91 28.42 4.25 15.57
CA PHE A 91 29.14 5.08 16.54
C PHE A 91 30.27 5.81 15.81
N PRO A 92 30.09 7.08 15.41
CA PRO A 92 31.07 7.80 14.58
C PRO A 92 32.43 8.01 15.25
N GLU A 93 32.49 8.04 16.60
CA GLU A 93 33.68 8.44 17.35
C GLU A 93 34.17 7.41 18.39
N ALA A 94 33.50 6.27 18.53
CA ALA A 94 33.86 5.29 19.53
C ALA A 94 34.43 4.01 18.91
N LYS A 95 35.57 3.56 19.43
CA LYS A 95 35.96 2.13 19.31
C LYS A 95 34.89 1.32 20.02
N VAL A 96 33.91 0.82 19.28
CA VAL A 96 32.79 0.05 19.81
C VAL A 96 33.34 -1.20 20.50
N ARG A 97 33.30 -1.21 21.81
CA ARG A 97 33.56 -2.39 22.65
C ARG A 97 32.29 -3.26 22.73
N GLY A 98 31.82 -3.74 21.58
CA GLY A 98 30.68 -4.64 21.51
C GLY A 98 31.00 -5.84 20.62
N ARG A 99 30.49 -7.01 20.98
CA ARG A 99 30.60 -8.20 20.14
C ARG A 99 29.61 -8.07 18.99
N SER A 100 30.10 -7.76 17.79
CA SER A 100 29.25 -7.80 16.59
C SER A 100 28.82 -9.24 16.35
N LEU A 101 27.52 -9.46 16.09
CA LEU A 101 26.95 -10.77 15.78
C LEU A 101 27.41 -11.32 14.42
N SER A 102 27.86 -10.44 13.52
CA SER A 102 28.40 -10.84 12.22
C SER A 102 29.39 -9.81 11.68
N LYS A 103 30.46 -10.30 11.07
CA LYS A 103 31.33 -9.49 10.23
C LYS A 103 30.77 -9.54 8.82
N LEU A 104 30.03 -8.52 8.43
CA LEU A 104 29.58 -8.33 7.06
C LEU A 104 30.64 -7.48 6.35
N GLY A 105 31.30 -8.05 5.34
CA GLY A 105 32.46 -7.43 4.69
C GLY A 105 32.22 -6.10 3.97
N TRP A 106 30.94 -5.67 3.89
CA TRP A 106 30.52 -4.39 3.31
C TRP A 106 30.18 -3.32 4.38
N LEU A 107 30.30 -3.65 5.66
CA LEU A 107 30.06 -2.70 6.75
C LEU A 107 31.34 -1.98 7.16
N SER A 108 31.24 -0.69 7.45
CA SER A 108 32.32 0.12 8.02
C SER A 108 32.60 -0.30 9.46
N ASP A 109 33.83 -0.05 9.91
CA ASP A 109 34.31 -0.40 11.26
C ASP A 109 33.52 0.23 12.41
N GLY A 110 32.85 1.35 12.17
CA GLY A 110 31.99 2.03 13.14
C GLY A 110 30.59 1.43 13.30
N VAL A 111 30.25 0.33 12.61
CA VAL A 111 28.93 -0.29 12.68
C VAL A 111 28.96 -1.58 13.46
N THR A 112 28.11 -1.69 14.47
CA THR A 112 27.94 -2.92 15.26
C THR A 112 26.58 -3.53 14.98
N ILE A 113 26.54 -4.74 14.44
CA ILE A 113 25.32 -5.52 14.27
C ILE A 113 24.91 -6.16 15.59
N THR A 114 23.72 -5.90 16.05
CA THR A 114 23.18 -6.39 17.31
C THR A 114 22.19 -7.53 17.13
N THR A 115 21.41 -7.51 16.05
CA THR A 115 20.33 -8.48 15.86
C THR A 115 20.15 -8.78 14.38
N ARG A 116 19.89 -10.02 14.03
CA ARG A 116 19.37 -10.41 12.71
C ARG A 116 17.85 -10.32 12.75
N LEU A 117 17.27 -9.44 11.96
CA LEU A 117 15.83 -9.19 11.90
C LEU A 117 15.10 -10.14 10.95
N GLY A 118 15.80 -10.76 10.02
CA GLY A 118 15.21 -11.70 9.09
C GLY A 118 16.20 -12.29 8.10
N THR A 119 15.74 -13.30 7.39
CA THR A 119 16.46 -14.04 6.35
C THR A 119 15.80 -13.81 5.00
N PRO A 120 16.39 -14.26 3.89
CA PRO A 120 15.69 -14.22 2.59
C PRO A 120 14.35 -14.95 2.57
N ASP A 121 14.08 -15.84 3.55
CA ASP A 121 12.78 -16.51 3.65
C ASP A 121 11.73 -15.64 4.35
N THR A 122 12.17 -14.72 5.21
CA THR A 122 11.26 -13.93 6.06
C THR A 122 11.31 -12.43 5.78
N THR A 123 12.28 -11.94 5.00
CA THR A 123 12.38 -10.52 4.66
C THR A 123 12.66 -10.27 3.19
N ALA A 124 12.10 -9.18 2.69
CA ALA A 124 12.30 -8.69 1.33
C ALA A 124 12.26 -7.15 1.29
N ILE A 125 12.60 -6.59 0.14
CA ILE A 125 12.51 -5.16 -0.12
C ILE A 125 11.84 -4.90 -1.47
N VAL A 126 11.17 -3.77 -1.57
CA VAL A 126 10.61 -3.20 -2.81
C VAL A 126 10.92 -1.71 -2.88
N HIS A 127 10.85 -1.14 -4.08
CA HIS A 127 10.73 0.31 -4.23
C HIS A 127 9.25 0.72 -4.15
N PRO A 128 8.76 1.30 -3.04
CA PRO A 128 7.32 1.46 -2.78
C PRO A 128 6.58 2.28 -3.82
N ALA A 129 7.20 3.36 -4.32
CA ALA A 129 6.57 4.19 -5.35
C ALA A 129 6.41 3.44 -6.67
N LEU A 130 7.45 2.70 -7.11
CA LEU A 130 7.39 1.91 -8.34
C LEU A 130 6.39 0.77 -8.21
N PHE A 131 6.38 0.05 -7.08
CA PHE A 131 5.38 -0.97 -6.78
C PHE A 131 3.96 -0.43 -6.88
N THR A 132 3.66 0.67 -6.17
CA THR A 132 2.32 1.25 -6.17
C THR A 132 1.87 1.69 -7.56
N LYS A 133 2.78 2.27 -8.36
CA LYS A 133 2.50 2.69 -9.74
C LYS A 133 2.25 1.49 -10.65
N ALA A 134 3.07 0.43 -10.56
CA ALA A 134 2.89 -0.79 -11.35
C ALA A 134 1.56 -1.47 -11.04
N VAL A 135 1.20 -1.58 -9.75
CA VAL A 135 -0.10 -2.14 -9.33
C VAL A 135 -1.27 -1.30 -9.85
N MET A 136 -1.16 0.04 -9.80
CA MET A 136 -2.19 0.93 -10.33
C MET A 136 -2.34 0.78 -11.84
N GLN A 137 -1.24 0.71 -12.57
CA GLN A 137 -1.25 0.47 -14.02
C GLN A 137 -1.92 -0.87 -14.35
N ALA A 138 -1.56 -1.94 -13.65
CA ALA A 138 -2.21 -3.24 -13.83
C ALA A 138 -3.72 -3.18 -13.52
N ALA A 139 -4.15 -2.43 -12.50
CA ALA A 139 -5.57 -2.21 -12.24
C ALA A 139 -6.28 -1.54 -13.42
N GLN A 140 -5.64 -0.54 -14.05
CA GLN A 140 -6.18 0.15 -15.25
C GLN A 140 -6.23 -0.78 -16.47
N GLU A 141 -5.24 -1.63 -16.67
CA GLU A 141 -5.24 -2.67 -17.71
C GLU A 141 -6.42 -3.66 -17.53
N HIS A 142 -6.86 -3.89 -16.30
CA HIS A 142 -8.05 -4.66 -15.96
C HIS A 142 -9.36 -3.82 -15.94
N GLY A 143 -9.34 -2.58 -16.41
CA GLY A 143 -10.52 -1.73 -16.60
C GLY A 143 -10.83 -0.79 -15.42
N ALA A 144 -9.98 -0.68 -14.41
CA ALA A 144 -10.14 0.33 -13.37
C ALA A 144 -9.87 1.74 -13.93
N GLN A 145 -10.66 2.73 -13.50
CA GLN A 145 -10.55 4.11 -13.98
C GLN A 145 -9.88 4.98 -12.91
N LEU A 146 -8.71 5.53 -13.22
CA LEU A 146 -8.07 6.54 -12.38
C LEU A 146 -8.54 7.93 -12.79
N ARG A 147 -9.03 8.71 -11.82
CA ARG A 147 -9.51 10.07 -12.02
C ARG A 147 -8.81 11.04 -11.07
N SER A 148 -8.35 12.16 -11.62
CA SER A 148 -7.79 13.24 -10.80
C SER A 148 -8.91 14.02 -10.14
N GLY A 149 -8.80 14.24 -8.82
CA GLY A 149 -9.74 15.01 -8.03
C GLY A 149 -9.54 14.83 -6.54
N ALA A 150 -9.96 15.85 -5.77
CA ALA A 150 -9.97 15.78 -4.31
C ALA A 150 -11.38 15.40 -3.83
N VAL A 151 -11.49 14.28 -3.13
CA VAL A 151 -12.77 13.91 -2.48
C VAL A 151 -13.05 14.90 -1.36
N THR A 152 -14.20 15.57 -1.44
CA THR A 152 -14.63 16.62 -0.51
C THR A 152 -15.80 16.21 0.38
N GLY A 153 -16.51 15.15 0.01
CA GLY A 153 -17.66 14.68 0.78
C GLY A 153 -18.10 13.27 0.40
N ILE A 154 -18.90 12.68 1.28
CA ILE A 154 -19.56 11.39 1.08
C ILE A 154 -21.06 11.65 0.96
N LEU A 155 -21.65 11.22 -0.15
CA LEU A 155 -23.08 11.32 -0.36
C LEU A 155 -23.79 10.14 0.33
N ARG A 156 -24.66 10.45 1.27
CA ARG A 156 -25.51 9.47 1.98
C ARG A 156 -26.99 9.73 1.67
N ARG A 157 -27.82 8.71 1.78
CA ARG A 157 -29.26 8.91 1.82
C ARG A 157 -29.66 9.39 3.22
N ALA A 158 -30.60 10.35 3.31
CA ALA A 158 -30.95 11.02 4.57
C ALA A 158 -31.44 10.05 5.66
N GLU A 159 -32.04 8.93 5.30
CA GLU A 159 -32.68 7.97 6.21
C GLU A 159 -31.97 6.62 6.33
N GLU A 160 -30.88 6.41 5.60
CA GLU A 160 -30.15 5.14 5.58
C GLU A 160 -28.65 5.36 5.77
N SER A 161 -27.98 4.47 6.50
CA SER A 161 -26.51 4.44 6.63
C SER A 161 -25.79 4.07 5.30
N VAL A 162 -26.51 4.14 4.18
CA VAL A 162 -26.02 3.72 2.87
C VAL A 162 -25.29 4.85 2.17
N VAL A 163 -24.02 4.61 1.84
CA VAL A 163 -23.22 5.51 1.01
C VAL A 163 -23.64 5.36 -0.45
N ARG A 164 -24.07 6.47 -1.08
CA ARG A 164 -24.49 6.50 -2.48
C ARG A 164 -23.44 7.05 -3.42
N GLY A 165 -22.43 7.72 -2.90
CA GLY A 165 -21.44 8.34 -3.73
C GLY A 165 -20.43 9.16 -2.96
N ILE A 166 -19.59 9.83 -3.73
CA ILE A 166 -18.67 10.86 -3.25
C ILE A 166 -18.85 12.14 -4.04
N GLU A 167 -18.53 13.24 -3.41
CA GLU A 167 -18.26 14.52 -4.08
C GLU A 167 -16.76 14.64 -4.29
N ALA A 168 -16.32 15.03 -5.48
CA ALA A 168 -14.93 15.35 -5.74
C ALA A 168 -14.82 16.68 -6.47
N GLY A 169 -14.01 17.58 -5.95
CA GLY A 169 -13.61 18.81 -6.59
C GLY A 169 -12.49 18.57 -7.62
N ARG A 170 -12.41 19.41 -8.66
CA ARG A 170 -11.23 19.46 -9.51
C ARG A 170 -10.07 20.03 -8.68
N GLY A 171 -8.92 19.37 -8.69
CA GLY A 171 -7.70 19.93 -8.10
C GLY A 171 -7.47 21.35 -8.62
N HIS A 172 -7.29 22.29 -7.75
CA HIS A 172 -6.93 23.71 -7.92
C HIS A 172 -7.80 24.64 -8.79
N ARG A 173 -8.71 24.19 -9.64
CA ARG A 173 -9.58 25.10 -10.41
C ARG A 173 -11.03 24.57 -10.49
N GLY A 174 -11.90 25.10 -9.64
CA GLY A 174 -13.34 25.24 -9.71
C GLY A 174 -14.19 24.17 -10.41
N GLY A 175 -15.04 23.54 -9.66
CA GLY A 175 -16.16 22.70 -10.11
C GLY A 175 -16.26 21.42 -9.29
N ARG A 176 -17.41 21.20 -8.63
CA ARG A 176 -17.73 19.95 -7.93
C ARG A 176 -18.34 18.97 -8.92
N ARG A 177 -17.86 17.74 -8.96
CA ARG A 177 -18.53 16.64 -9.67
C ARG A 177 -18.97 15.58 -8.66
N GLY A 178 -20.24 15.22 -8.70
CA GLY A 178 -20.78 14.10 -7.94
C GLY A 178 -20.53 12.78 -8.67
N TYR A 179 -19.97 11.80 -7.99
CA TYR A 179 -19.90 10.42 -8.47
C TYR A 179 -20.86 9.57 -7.68
N ARG A 180 -21.86 8.96 -8.34
CA ARG A 180 -22.78 8.00 -7.72
C ARG A 180 -22.16 6.62 -7.66
N LEU A 181 -22.35 5.90 -6.55
CA LEU A 181 -21.62 4.66 -6.24
C LEU A 181 -22.46 3.63 -5.51
N GLY A 182 -22.04 2.38 -5.65
CA GLY A 182 -22.54 1.24 -4.87
C GLY A 182 -21.77 0.93 -3.60
N ALA A 183 -20.46 1.20 -3.53
CA ALA A 183 -19.62 0.99 -2.35
C ALA A 183 -18.44 1.96 -2.31
N LEU A 184 -17.94 2.29 -1.13
CA LEU A 184 -16.79 3.16 -0.90
C LEU A 184 -15.69 2.41 -0.16
N VAL A 185 -14.47 2.48 -0.68
CA VAL A 185 -13.25 2.04 0.01
C VAL A 185 -12.35 3.24 0.24
N GLY A 186 -12.08 3.57 1.49
CA GLY A 186 -11.13 4.62 1.86
C GLY A 186 -9.72 4.04 1.99
N ALA A 187 -8.74 4.67 1.36
CA ALA A 187 -7.34 4.29 1.46
C ALA A 187 -6.53 5.47 2.00
N GLY A 188 -6.20 5.42 3.28
CA GLY A 188 -5.21 6.29 3.93
C GLY A 188 -5.76 7.40 4.82
N GLY A 189 -5.12 7.55 5.95
CA GLY A 189 -5.12 8.60 6.96
C GLY A 189 -6.38 9.45 7.17
N ALA A 190 -7.07 9.24 8.28
CA ALA A 190 -8.16 10.05 8.85
C ALA A 190 -9.58 9.94 8.25
N MET A 191 -9.84 9.10 7.26
CA MET A 191 -11.21 8.72 6.92
C MET A 191 -11.42 7.24 7.18
N GLY A 192 -12.21 6.92 8.20
CA GLY A 192 -12.53 5.54 8.54
C GLY A 192 -13.13 4.79 7.36
N ALA A 193 -12.68 3.55 7.17
CA ALA A 193 -13.27 2.65 6.18
C ALA A 193 -14.76 2.45 6.48
N VAL A 194 -15.62 2.95 5.62
CA VAL A 194 -17.07 2.65 5.69
C VAL A 194 -17.30 1.42 4.80
N ALA A 195 -17.19 0.26 5.41
CA ALA A 195 -17.67 -0.98 4.78
C ALA A 195 -19.19 -1.00 4.84
N SER A 196 -19.88 -0.85 3.71
CA SER A 196 -21.30 -1.19 3.66
C SER A 196 -21.43 -2.71 3.76
N ARG A 197 -22.33 -3.21 4.64
CA ARG A 197 -22.63 -4.64 4.79
C ARG A 197 -23.07 -5.22 3.43
N TYR A 198 -22.30 -6.14 2.91
CA TYR A 198 -22.71 -7.03 1.83
C TYR A 198 -23.76 -8.00 2.40
N ARG A 199 -24.98 -8.00 1.89
CA ARG A 199 -25.92 -9.11 2.00
C ARG A 199 -25.78 -9.91 0.71
N PRO A 200 -25.36 -11.18 0.74
CA PRO A 200 -25.52 -12.05 -0.41
C PRO A 200 -27.04 -12.27 -0.67
N ALA A 201 -27.38 -12.29 -1.95
CA ALA A 201 -28.70 -12.72 -2.40
C ALA A 201 -28.80 -14.25 -2.26
#